data_5fb7cf162ff6e3f9fa42aa72fa7091c2
#
_entry.id   5fb7cf162ff6e3f9fa42aa72fa7091c2
#
_cell.length_a   1.000
_cell.length_b   1.000
_cell.length_c   1.000
_cell.angle_alpha   90.00
_cell.angle_beta   90.00
_cell.angle_gamma   90.00
#
_symmetry.space_group_name_H-M   'P 1'
#
loop_
_entity.id
_entity.type
_entity.pdbx_description
1 polymer ?
#
loop_
_entity_poly.entity_id
_entity_poly.type
_entity_poly.pdbx_seq_one_letter_code
_entity_poly.pdbx_strand_id
1 'polypeptide(L)'
;MKKTAIFEDVVSIMTHDSSTSKDRKGCDPEPFRENITDDMTDDAFLYQVKAYLASFGVIGHVSFRDKKASQKGFLLRINGQKLYVEEANEDTGLQVGDQILALDGSDLDQIASLHKAYFISKTPERHYREWADLVSQSTSVTLLREGIEKTIKVVPSREPIQDQIFWKRLDDEILYLRLDNFMDEGAISRVYQECLPMMTEVKFLLIDVRQNGGGTDSLYIPLLHLALEKDQGYEGIDWDDDGMEILYTERNVDLRLKDFENWMQQEEISPETVKLLEDMKEDLLRHRGKGYVAYKEESEEFFPEVRGGHYPEQIFILSDIYCASSGDNFVQMMKQFKKVTVVGRPTLGILDYSNCCTVDYDNFCLMFPTSRCLSVDQGKGMTDQGVLPDIEIPWTPSHFERDVDLDKCLELIHQGTVK
;
A
#
# COMPACT_ATOMS: atom_id res chain seq x y z
N MET A 1 12.46 -19.15 -19.36
CA MET A 1 11.42 -18.86 -20.39
C MET A 1 11.89 -17.72 -21.29
N LYS A 2 11.49 -17.66 -22.58
CA LYS A 2 11.84 -16.56 -23.49
C LYS A 2 11.12 -15.27 -23.10
N LYS A 3 11.79 -14.10 -23.21
CA LYS A 3 11.21 -12.79 -22.86
C LYS A 3 9.96 -12.45 -23.67
N THR A 4 9.97 -12.79 -24.97
CA THR A 4 8.80 -12.66 -25.83
C THR A 4 7.61 -13.47 -25.33
N ALA A 5 7.82 -14.72 -24.90
CA ALA A 5 6.77 -15.57 -24.35
C ALA A 5 6.28 -15.09 -22.97
N ILE A 6 7.15 -14.52 -22.14
CA ILE A 6 6.74 -13.88 -20.88
C ILE A 6 5.82 -12.69 -21.16
N PHE A 7 6.18 -11.83 -22.12
CA PHE A 7 5.35 -10.66 -22.45
C PHE A 7 3.97 -11.06 -22.98
N GLU A 8 3.88 -12.10 -23.84
CA GLU A 8 2.58 -12.60 -24.31
C GLU A 8 1.72 -13.13 -23.16
N ASP A 9 2.32 -13.80 -22.18
CA ASP A 9 1.59 -14.25 -21.00
C ASP A 9 1.14 -13.07 -20.13
N VAL A 10 1.97 -12.04 -19.95
CA VAL A 10 1.59 -10.79 -19.28
C VAL A 10 0.40 -10.14 -19.98
N VAL A 11 0.42 -10.01 -21.30
CA VAL A 11 -0.71 -9.45 -22.08
C VAL A 11 -1.97 -10.29 -21.89
N SER A 12 -1.84 -11.63 -21.95
CA SER A 12 -2.96 -12.56 -21.72
C SER A 12 -3.57 -12.40 -20.32
N ILE A 13 -2.73 -12.36 -19.28
CA ILE A 13 -3.17 -12.19 -17.89
C ILE A 13 -3.90 -10.84 -17.71
N MET A 14 -3.33 -9.76 -18.18
CA MET A 14 -3.93 -8.44 -18.03
C MET A 14 -5.25 -8.29 -18.80
N THR A 15 -5.43 -9.09 -19.87
CA THR A 15 -6.65 -9.06 -20.67
C THR A 15 -7.76 -9.96 -20.12
N HIS A 16 -7.41 -11.12 -19.54
CA HIS A 16 -8.38 -12.16 -19.21
C HIS A 16 -8.46 -12.50 -17.71
N ASP A 17 -7.34 -12.39 -16.98
CA ASP A 17 -7.23 -12.89 -15.62
C ASP A 17 -7.12 -11.76 -14.58
N SER A 18 -6.70 -10.56 -14.98
CA SER A 18 -6.68 -9.39 -14.09
C SER A 18 -8.07 -8.77 -13.95
N SER A 19 -8.50 -8.50 -12.72
CA SER A 19 -9.78 -7.82 -12.45
C SER A 19 -9.82 -6.39 -12.97
N THR A 20 -8.68 -5.80 -13.32
CA THR A 20 -8.60 -4.48 -13.97
C THR A 20 -9.22 -4.47 -15.38
N SER A 21 -9.28 -5.63 -16.05
CA SER A 21 -9.74 -5.78 -17.45
C SER A 21 -11.17 -5.29 -17.70
N LYS A 22 -12.00 -5.25 -16.65
CA LYS A 22 -13.38 -4.74 -16.75
C LYS A 22 -13.42 -3.23 -17.02
N ASP A 23 -12.54 -2.46 -16.38
CA ASP A 23 -12.54 -1.00 -16.39
C ASP A 23 -11.35 -0.39 -17.14
N ARG A 24 -10.25 -1.12 -17.23
CA ARG A 24 -8.94 -0.65 -17.71
C ARG A 24 -8.44 -1.54 -18.83
N LYS A 25 -8.36 -1.02 -20.03
CA LYS A 25 -7.93 -1.80 -21.21
C LYS A 25 -6.43 -1.74 -21.48
N GLY A 26 -5.72 -0.81 -20.84
CA GLY A 26 -4.33 -0.55 -21.17
C GLY A 26 -4.15 0.03 -22.60
N CYS A 27 -2.90 0.15 -23.04
CA CYS A 27 -2.57 0.55 -24.40
C CYS A 27 -2.44 -0.68 -25.33
N ASP A 28 -2.32 -0.41 -26.62
CA ASP A 28 -2.02 -1.44 -27.63
C ASP A 28 -0.68 -2.12 -27.32
N PRO A 29 -0.62 -3.46 -27.18
CA PRO A 29 0.63 -4.20 -26.94
C PRO A 29 1.54 -4.30 -28.17
N GLU A 30 1.07 -4.04 -29.41
CA GLU A 30 1.87 -4.23 -30.62
C GLU A 30 3.21 -3.46 -30.63
N PRO A 31 3.29 -2.18 -30.24
CA PRO A 31 4.57 -1.48 -30.17
C PRO A 31 5.58 -2.13 -29.23
N PHE A 32 5.12 -2.79 -28.17
CA PHE A 32 5.97 -3.51 -27.23
C PHE A 32 6.44 -4.86 -27.80
N ARG A 33 5.57 -5.57 -28.56
CA ARG A 33 5.93 -6.81 -29.28
C ARG A 33 7.04 -6.57 -30.27
N GLU A 34 7.00 -5.45 -31.00
CA GLU A 34 8.04 -5.07 -31.96
C GLU A 34 9.38 -4.76 -31.29
N ASN A 35 9.37 -4.25 -30.05
CA ASN A 35 10.56 -3.84 -29.32
C ASN A 35 11.16 -4.94 -28.43
N ILE A 36 10.36 -5.90 -27.98
CA ILE A 36 10.80 -6.96 -27.06
C ILE A 36 11.42 -8.11 -27.86
N THR A 37 12.70 -8.39 -27.57
CA THR A 37 13.44 -9.51 -28.15
C THR A 37 14.00 -10.42 -27.06
N ASP A 38 14.27 -11.69 -27.39
CA ASP A 38 14.76 -12.66 -26.41
C ASP A 38 16.19 -12.37 -25.94
N ASP A 39 16.99 -11.63 -26.73
CA ASP A 39 18.38 -11.26 -26.47
C ASP A 39 18.56 -9.91 -25.80
N MET A 40 17.49 -9.14 -25.59
CA MET A 40 17.56 -7.88 -24.84
C MET A 40 17.98 -8.12 -23.39
N THR A 41 18.55 -7.09 -22.72
CA THR A 41 18.93 -7.18 -21.29
C THR A 41 17.69 -7.34 -20.40
N ASP A 42 17.88 -7.86 -19.20
CA ASP A 42 16.79 -8.02 -18.22
C ASP A 42 16.23 -6.65 -17.80
N ASP A 43 17.07 -5.64 -17.64
CA ASP A 43 16.65 -4.27 -17.31
C ASP A 43 15.79 -3.65 -18.42
N ALA A 44 16.22 -3.79 -19.68
CA ALA A 44 15.44 -3.29 -20.82
C ALA A 44 14.08 -4.00 -20.95
N PHE A 45 14.05 -5.31 -20.72
CA PHE A 45 12.81 -6.08 -20.70
C PHE A 45 11.89 -5.64 -19.56
N LEU A 46 12.45 -5.52 -18.33
CA LEU A 46 11.72 -5.04 -17.16
C LEU A 46 11.08 -3.67 -17.42
N TYR A 47 11.85 -2.77 -18.05
CA TYR A 47 11.35 -1.44 -18.43
C TYR A 47 10.16 -1.52 -19.38
N GLN A 48 10.27 -2.31 -20.47
CA GLN A 48 9.19 -2.44 -21.46
C GLN A 48 7.91 -3.00 -20.83
N VAL A 49 8.02 -4.06 -20.01
CA VAL A 49 6.86 -4.65 -19.35
C VAL A 49 6.22 -3.68 -18.36
N LYS A 50 7.02 -2.99 -17.54
CA LYS A 50 6.50 -1.98 -16.61
C LYS A 50 5.80 -0.83 -17.34
N ALA A 51 6.36 -0.35 -18.46
CA ALA A 51 5.74 0.71 -19.27
C ALA A 51 4.39 0.25 -19.87
N TYR A 52 4.29 -1.00 -20.31
CA TYR A 52 3.01 -1.57 -20.75
C TYR A 52 2.01 -1.64 -19.60
N LEU A 53 2.40 -2.19 -18.45
CA LEU A 53 1.53 -2.34 -17.27
C LEU A 53 1.07 -0.97 -16.72
N ALA A 54 1.92 0.04 -16.76
CA ALA A 54 1.60 1.40 -16.35
C ALA A 54 0.39 1.97 -17.11
N SER A 55 0.19 1.56 -18.37
CA SER A 55 -0.93 2.02 -19.21
C SER A 55 -2.31 1.65 -18.66
N PHE A 56 -2.40 0.67 -17.76
CA PHE A 56 -3.67 0.29 -17.12
C PHE A 56 -4.08 1.28 -16.03
N GLY A 57 -3.18 2.16 -15.57
CA GLY A 57 -3.50 3.21 -14.60
C GLY A 57 -3.83 2.66 -13.20
N VAL A 58 -3.26 1.52 -12.83
CA VAL A 58 -3.43 0.91 -11.50
C VAL A 58 -2.08 0.88 -10.80
N ILE A 59 -1.99 1.60 -9.70
CA ILE A 59 -0.79 1.72 -8.89
C ILE A 59 -0.73 0.54 -7.90
N GLY A 60 0.46 0.02 -7.63
CA GLY A 60 0.73 -0.91 -6.54
C GLY A 60 0.35 -2.36 -6.81
N HIS A 61 -0.92 -2.66 -7.02
CA HIS A 61 -1.42 -4.04 -7.19
C HIS A 61 -1.23 -4.61 -8.61
N VAL A 62 -0.71 -3.82 -9.56
CA VAL A 62 -0.18 -4.31 -10.84
C VAL A 62 1.30 -4.00 -10.85
N SER A 63 2.14 -5.02 -10.83
CA SER A 63 3.59 -4.84 -10.81
C SER A 63 4.34 -5.97 -11.47
N PHE A 64 5.48 -5.64 -12.08
CA PHE A 64 6.43 -6.59 -12.64
C PHE A 64 7.81 -6.29 -12.09
N ARG A 65 8.47 -7.28 -11.50
CA ARG A 65 9.73 -7.09 -10.80
C ARG A 65 10.75 -8.16 -11.16
N ASP A 66 12.02 -7.80 -11.09
CA ASP A 66 13.12 -8.76 -11.06
C ASP A 66 13.18 -9.38 -9.65
N LYS A 67 13.18 -10.71 -9.58
CA LYS A 67 13.26 -11.47 -8.32
C LYS A 67 14.63 -11.34 -7.63
N LYS A 68 15.64 -10.92 -8.37
CA LYS A 68 17.03 -10.73 -7.90
C LYS A 68 17.35 -9.27 -7.58
N ALA A 69 16.38 -8.36 -7.78
CA ALA A 69 16.60 -6.95 -7.51
C ALA A 69 16.98 -6.73 -6.04
N SER A 70 18.05 -5.98 -5.81
CA SER A 70 18.45 -5.55 -4.47
C SER A 70 17.39 -4.62 -3.86
N GLN A 71 17.35 -4.57 -2.54
CA GLN A 71 16.54 -3.57 -1.83
C GLN A 71 17.07 -2.16 -2.18
N LYS A 72 16.16 -1.20 -2.33
CA LYS A 72 16.59 0.18 -2.60
C LYS A 72 17.21 0.82 -1.38
N GLY A 73 16.64 0.60 -0.20
CA GLY A 73 17.10 1.12 1.07
C GLY A 73 16.92 2.63 1.22
N PHE A 74 16.00 3.20 0.42
CA PHE A 74 15.62 4.61 0.54
C PHE A 74 14.17 4.82 0.10
N LEU A 75 13.57 5.87 0.63
CA LEU A 75 12.23 6.34 0.32
C LEU A 75 12.31 7.78 -0.17
N LEU A 76 11.54 8.09 -1.22
CA LEU A 76 11.55 9.41 -1.83
C LEU A 76 10.23 10.14 -1.62
N ARG A 77 10.30 11.44 -1.48
CA ARG A 77 9.17 12.37 -1.35
C ARG A 77 9.19 13.39 -2.49
N ILE A 78 8.05 13.55 -3.14
CA ILE A 78 7.85 14.62 -4.11
C ILE A 78 7.06 15.75 -3.45
N ASN A 79 7.53 16.98 -3.61
CA ASN A 79 6.81 18.18 -3.23
C ASN A 79 6.90 19.21 -4.36
N GLY A 80 5.79 19.38 -5.07
CA GLY A 80 5.77 20.14 -6.29
C GLY A 80 6.67 19.52 -7.37
N GLN A 81 7.69 20.27 -7.82
CA GLN A 81 8.69 19.81 -8.81
C GLN A 81 10.00 19.32 -8.14
N LYS A 82 10.03 19.20 -6.82
CA LYS A 82 11.21 18.81 -6.07
C LYS A 82 11.11 17.38 -5.57
N LEU A 83 12.22 16.67 -5.65
CA LEU A 83 12.37 15.30 -5.19
C LEU A 83 13.32 15.26 -4.00
N TYR A 84 12.86 14.75 -2.88
CA TYR A 84 13.60 14.66 -1.64
C TYR A 84 13.80 13.22 -1.20
N VAL A 85 14.85 12.98 -0.44
CA VAL A 85 15.06 11.72 0.28
C VAL A 85 14.31 11.81 1.62
N GLU A 86 13.28 10.99 1.78
CA GLU A 86 12.47 10.91 3.01
C GLU A 86 13.14 10.04 4.07
N GLU A 87 13.61 8.87 3.64
CA GLU A 87 14.36 7.92 4.45
C GLU A 87 15.49 7.31 3.63
N ALA A 88 16.59 6.93 4.27
CA ALA A 88 17.68 6.25 3.61
C ALA A 88 18.56 5.47 4.59
N ASN A 89 18.96 4.25 4.18
CA ASN A 89 20.00 3.50 4.85
C ASN A 89 21.37 4.11 4.53
N GLU A 90 22.29 4.07 5.49
CA GLU A 90 23.62 4.69 5.37
C GLU A 90 24.44 4.17 4.18
N ASP A 91 24.27 2.89 3.83
CA ASP A 91 25.01 2.24 2.74
C ASP A 91 24.60 2.69 1.34
N THR A 92 23.47 3.41 1.20
CA THR A 92 22.98 3.96 -0.07
C THR A 92 23.79 5.18 -0.54
N GLY A 93 24.45 5.90 0.39
CA GLY A 93 25.11 7.19 0.17
C GLY A 93 24.13 8.39 0.16
N LEU A 94 22.82 8.16 0.22
CA LEU A 94 21.78 9.18 0.39
C LEU A 94 21.62 9.54 1.87
N GLN A 95 21.07 10.71 2.15
CA GLN A 95 20.72 11.17 3.51
C GLN A 95 19.33 11.79 3.50
N VAL A 96 18.61 11.68 4.61
CA VAL A 96 17.33 12.34 4.82
C VAL A 96 17.47 13.84 4.58
N GLY A 97 16.55 14.42 3.80
CA GLY A 97 16.56 15.82 3.43
C GLY A 97 17.40 16.16 2.19
N ASP A 98 18.16 15.22 1.60
CA ASP A 98 18.82 15.46 0.29
C ASP A 98 17.75 15.82 -0.74
N GLN A 99 17.94 16.93 -1.47
CA GLN A 99 17.12 17.26 -2.63
C GLN A 99 17.80 16.77 -3.89
N ILE A 100 17.20 15.81 -4.59
CA ILE A 100 17.72 15.31 -5.88
C ILE A 100 17.44 16.35 -6.96
N LEU A 101 18.47 16.68 -7.76
CA LEU A 101 18.42 17.70 -8.80
C LEU A 101 18.51 17.11 -10.19
N ALA A 102 19.34 16.08 -10.40
CA ALA A 102 19.58 15.47 -11.70
C ALA A 102 20.00 14.00 -11.59
N LEU A 103 19.69 13.22 -12.62
CA LEU A 103 20.11 11.83 -12.81
C LEU A 103 20.93 11.76 -14.11
N ASP A 104 22.16 11.23 -14.02
CA ASP A 104 23.07 11.07 -15.15
C ASP A 104 23.25 12.36 -15.98
N GLY A 105 23.25 13.52 -15.30
CA GLY A 105 23.43 14.85 -15.88
C GLY A 105 22.16 15.46 -16.49
N SER A 106 21.03 14.75 -16.49
CA SER A 106 19.72 15.27 -16.94
C SER A 106 18.89 15.75 -15.76
N ASP A 107 18.23 16.90 -15.88
CA ASP A 107 17.34 17.38 -14.84
C ASP A 107 16.05 16.54 -14.73
N LEU A 108 15.29 16.70 -13.63
CA LEU A 108 14.11 15.89 -13.35
C LEU A 108 13.01 16.07 -14.39
N ASP A 109 12.84 17.25 -14.97
CA ASP A 109 11.82 17.50 -16.01
C ASP A 109 12.15 16.76 -17.31
N GLN A 110 13.44 16.72 -17.68
CA GLN A 110 13.93 15.94 -18.82
C GLN A 110 13.71 14.44 -18.59
N ILE A 111 14.04 13.95 -17.40
CA ILE A 111 13.83 12.55 -17.00
C ILE A 111 12.33 12.21 -17.03
N ALA A 112 11.47 13.02 -16.41
CA ALA A 112 10.04 12.80 -16.41
C ALA A 112 9.45 12.79 -17.83
N SER A 113 9.92 13.66 -18.72
CA SER A 113 9.51 13.69 -20.12
C SER A 113 9.94 12.43 -20.89
N LEU A 114 11.17 11.96 -20.66
CA LEU A 114 11.71 10.75 -21.28
C LEU A 114 10.95 9.48 -20.83
N HIS A 115 10.60 9.41 -19.56
CA HIS A 115 9.95 8.27 -18.94
C HIS A 115 8.44 8.48 -18.71
N LYS A 116 7.81 9.32 -19.53
CA LYS A 116 6.38 9.70 -19.38
C LYS A 116 5.44 8.50 -19.25
N ALA A 117 5.74 7.39 -19.90
CA ALA A 117 4.93 6.17 -19.81
C ALA A 117 4.94 5.53 -18.41
N TYR A 118 5.91 5.86 -17.56
CA TYR A 118 6.01 5.37 -16.18
C TYR A 118 5.15 6.17 -15.21
N PHE A 119 5.03 7.46 -15.41
CA PHE A 119 4.36 8.39 -14.50
C PHE A 119 2.87 8.48 -14.82
N ILE A 120 2.10 7.50 -14.33
CA ILE A 120 0.68 7.32 -14.67
C ILE A 120 -0.28 8.03 -13.72
N SER A 121 0.12 8.30 -12.48
CA SER A 121 -0.68 9.02 -11.50
C SER A 121 -0.88 10.48 -11.94
N LYS A 122 -2.07 11.02 -11.70
CA LYS A 122 -2.35 12.46 -11.86
C LYS A 122 -1.81 13.27 -10.68
N THR A 123 -1.43 12.59 -9.59
CA THR A 123 -0.90 13.18 -8.38
C THR A 123 0.61 12.91 -8.33
N PRO A 124 1.48 13.90 -8.62
CA PRO A 124 2.93 13.70 -8.70
C PRO A 124 3.54 13.06 -7.47
N GLU A 125 3.01 13.33 -6.29
CA GLU A 125 3.45 12.78 -5.01
C GLU A 125 3.42 11.24 -4.98
N ARG A 126 2.54 10.62 -5.78
CA ARG A 126 2.43 9.15 -5.89
C ARG A 126 3.48 8.50 -6.77
N HIS A 127 4.29 9.27 -7.49
CA HIS A 127 5.37 8.75 -8.35
C HIS A 127 6.66 8.39 -7.59
N TYR A 128 6.62 8.32 -6.26
CA TYR A 128 7.82 8.04 -5.46
C TYR A 128 8.49 6.71 -5.79
N ARG A 129 7.70 5.69 -6.20
CA ARG A 129 8.23 4.36 -6.57
C ARG A 129 8.95 4.40 -7.91
N GLU A 130 8.39 5.08 -8.89
CA GLU A 130 8.94 5.27 -10.22
C GLU A 130 10.25 6.07 -10.13
N TRP A 131 10.25 7.17 -9.37
CA TRP A 131 11.47 7.92 -9.10
C TRP A 131 12.53 7.09 -8.39
N ALA A 132 12.13 6.27 -7.42
CA ALA A 132 13.08 5.40 -6.72
C ALA A 132 13.70 4.33 -7.65
N ASP A 133 12.93 3.82 -8.63
CA ASP A 133 13.47 2.95 -9.68
C ASP A 133 14.50 3.67 -10.54
N LEU A 134 14.20 4.87 -11.00
CA LEU A 134 15.10 5.67 -11.84
C LEU A 134 16.37 6.09 -11.09
N VAL A 135 16.25 6.53 -9.84
CA VAL A 135 17.39 6.87 -8.99
C VAL A 135 18.30 5.66 -8.76
N SER A 136 17.72 4.49 -8.47
CA SER A 136 18.52 3.27 -8.22
C SER A 136 19.23 2.73 -9.46
N GLN A 137 18.72 3.03 -10.67
CA GLN A 137 19.32 2.61 -11.94
C GLN A 137 20.33 3.62 -12.47
N SER A 138 20.38 4.85 -11.95
CA SER A 138 21.28 5.90 -12.40
C SER A 138 22.73 5.61 -12.02
N THR A 139 23.66 5.97 -12.89
CA THR A 139 25.11 5.86 -12.63
C THR A 139 25.61 6.99 -11.76
N SER A 140 24.94 8.15 -11.80
CA SER A 140 25.24 9.33 -10.99
C SER A 140 23.98 10.10 -10.63
N VAL A 141 23.90 10.57 -9.39
CA VAL A 141 22.83 11.40 -8.86
C VAL A 141 23.41 12.72 -8.37
N THR A 142 22.94 13.83 -8.95
CA THR A 142 23.28 15.17 -8.46
C THR A 142 22.22 15.60 -7.46
N LEU A 143 22.62 16.03 -6.29
CA LEU A 143 21.76 16.40 -5.18
C LEU A 143 22.28 17.64 -4.45
N LEU A 144 21.37 18.30 -3.74
CA LEU A 144 21.67 19.39 -2.81
C LEU A 144 21.58 18.84 -1.38
N ARG A 145 22.70 18.83 -0.66
CA ARG A 145 22.83 18.40 0.75
C ARG A 145 23.32 19.58 1.58
N GLU A 146 22.55 20.03 2.55
CA GLU A 146 22.88 21.17 3.40
C GLU A 146 23.28 22.43 2.61
N GLY A 147 22.60 22.68 1.48
CA GLY A 147 22.90 23.81 0.59
C GLY A 147 24.11 23.65 -0.32
N ILE A 148 24.79 22.49 -0.29
CA ILE A 148 25.96 22.17 -1.11
C ILE A 148 25.58 21.14 -2.17
N GLU A 149 25.81 21.49 -3.45
CA GLU A 149 25.61 20.56 -4.56
C GLU A 149 26.70 19.47 -4.56
N LYS A 150 26.27 18.23 -4.71
CA LYS A 150 27.13 17.03 -4.75
C LYS A 150 26.65 16.08 -5.82
N THR A 151 27.57 15.38 -6.44
CA THR A 151 27.25 14.24 -7.33
C THR A 151 27.78 12.97 -6.68
N ILE A 152 26.89 12.01 -6.50
CA ILE A 152 27.19 10.73 -5.88
C ILE A 152 26.71 9.58 -6.77
N LYS A 153 27.20 8.38 -6.50
CA LYS A 153 26.61 7.14 -6.99
C LYS A 153 25.72 6.57 -5.88
N VAL A 154 24.46 6.35 -6.17
CA VAL A 154 23.57 5.63 -5.26
C VAL A 154 23.84 4.14 -5.35
N VAL A 155 23.99 3.49 -4.22
CA VAL A 155 24.22 2.05 -4.13
C VAL A 155 22.98 1.41 -3.55
N PRO A 156 22.41 0.36 -4.18
CA PRO A 156 21.32 -0.40 -3.57
C PRO A 156 21.72 -0.93 -2.20
N SER A 157 20.84 -0.78 -1.22
CA SER A 157 21.10 -1.25 0.14
C SER A 157 21.08 -2.77 0.23
N ARG A 158 21.76 -3.30 1.24
CA ARG A 158 21.70 -4.72 1.60
C ARG A 158 20.43 -5.07 2.38
N GLU A 159 19.88 -4.08 3.06
CA GLU A 159 18.70 -4.24 3.92
C GLU A 159 17.57 -3.32 3.44
N PRO A 160 16.31 -3.72 3.62
CA PRO A 160 15.19 -2.80 3.42
C PRO A 160 15.19 -1.70 4.47
N ILE A 161 14.44 -0.63 4.24
CA ILE A 161 14.05 0.28 5.32
C ILE A 161 13.24 -0.53 6.33
N GLN A 162 13.56 -0.38 7.61
CA GLN A 162 12.95 -1.17 8.68
C GLN A 162 11.61 -0.57 9.08
N ASP A 163 10.56 -1.36 8.97
CA ASP A 163 9.24 -1.01 9.50
C ASP A 163 9.28 -0.84 11.02
N GLN A 164 8.55 0.14 11.50
CA GLN A 164 8.45 0.44 12.92
C GLN A 164 7.07 0.05 13.44
N ILE A 165 7.04 -0.84 14.42
CA ILE A 165 5.83 -1.27 15.12
C ILE A 165 6.10 -1.11 16.60
N PHE A 166 5.56 -0.04 17.19
CA PHE A 166 5.77 0.26 18.60
C PHE A 166 4.67 1.17 19.14
N TRP A 167 4.62 1.27 20.45
CA TRP A 167 3.77 2.22 21.17
C TRP A 167 4.57 3.01 22.19
N LYS A 168 4.06 4.18 22.56
CA LYS A 168 4.59 5.01 23.65
C LYS A 168 3.50 5.88 24.27
N ARG A 169 3.60 6.17 25.56
CA ARG A 169 2.83 7.25 26.18
C ARG A 169 3.48 8.58 25.85
N LEU A 170 2.68 9.55 25.41
CA LEU A 170 3.14 10.93 25.24
C LEU A 170 2.93 11.72 26.55
N ASP A 171 1.83 11.44 27.25
CA ASP A 171 1.53 11.90 28.63
C ASP A 171 0.52 10.96 29.31
N ASP A 172 -0.09 11.38 30.43
CA ASP A 172 -1.02 10.56 31.20
C ASP A 172 -2.34 10.26 30.43
N GLU A 173 -2.74 11.10 29.48
CA GLU A 173 -4.00 11.02 28.76
C GLU A 173 -3.84 10.58 27.29
N ILE A 174 -2.60 10.57 26.75
CA ILE A 174 -2.33 10.36 25.33
C ILE A 174 -1.43 9.14 25.12
N LEU A 175 -1.90 8.17 24.32
CA LEU A 175 -1.12 7.05 23.85
C LEU A 175 -0.90 7.15 22.35
N TYR A 176 0.34 6.92 21.91
CA TYR A 176 0.74 6.87 20.50
C TYR A 176 1.10 5.43 20.12
N LEU A 177 0.56 4.98 19.02
CA LEU A 177 0.79 3.67 18.40
C LEU A 177 1.26 3.88 16.97
N ARG A 178 2.40 3.29 16.58
CA ARG A 178 2.88 3.27 15.19
C ARG A 178 2.85 1.86 14.63
N LEU A 179 2.28 1.73 13.42
CA LEU A 179 2.12 0.47 12.70
C LEU A 179 2.50 0.69 11.22
N ASP A 180 3.75 0.40 10.84
CA ASP A 180 4.21 0.62 9.47
C ASP A 180 3.79 -0.50 8.50
N ASN A 181 3.23 -1.58 9.00
CA ASN A 181 2.60 -2.62 8.20
C ASN A 181 1.52 -3.38 8.99
N PHE A 182 0.74 -4.20 8.27
CA PHE A 182 -0.16 -5.23 8.80
C PHE A 182 0.30 -6.63 8.35
N MET A 183 1.62 -6.89 8.34
CA MET A 183 2.21 -8.16 7.92
C MET A 183 2.95 -8.87 9.06
N ASP A 184 3.58 -8.13 9.97
CA ASP A 184 4.29 -8.69 11.13
C ASP A 184 3.33 -8.97 12.28
N GLU A 185 2.60 -10.10 12.16
CA GLU A 185 1.66 -10.54 13.20
C GLU A 185 2.33 -10.66 14.56
N GLY A 186 3.58 -11.13 14.61
CA GLY A 186 4.32 -11.32 15.87
C GLY A 186 4.63 -9.99 16.56
N ALA A 187 5.07 -8.97 15.83
CA ALA A 187 5.33 -7.65 16.39
C ALA A 187 4.03 -6.96 16.80
N ILE A 188 2.99 -7.01 15.96
CA ILE A 188 1.68 -6.41 16.24
C ILE A 188 1.04 -7.06 17.47
N SER A 189 1.03 -8.39 17.56
CA SER A 189 0.48 -9.12 18.71
C SER A 189 1.20 -8.75 20.01
N ARG A 190 2.54 -8.63 20.00
CA ARG A 190 3.29 -8.17 21.20
C ARG A 190 2.88 -6.77 21.60
N VAL A 191 2.81 -5.84 20.65
CA VAL A 191 2.40 -4.46 20.93
C VAL A 191 0.98 -4.42 21.51
N TYR A 192 0.04 -5.18 20.94
CA TYR A 192 -1.33 -5.24 21.45
C TYR A 192 -1.41 -5.85 22.86
N GLN A 193 -0.67 -6.91 23.14
CA GLN A 193 -0.62 -7.49 24.50
C GLN A 193 -0.15 -6.49 25.55
N GLU A 194 0.78 -5.60 25.18
CA GLU A 194 1.32 -4.59 26.08
C GLU A 194 0.39 -3.39 26.27
N CYS A 195 -0.24 -2.89 25.19
CA CYS A 195 -0.87 -1.57 25.22
C CYS A 195 -2.41 -1.58 25.11
N LEU A 196 -3.08 -2.66 24.63
CA LEU A 196 -4.55 -2.68 24.54
C LEU A 196 -5.27 -2.34 25.86
N PRO A 197 -4.85 -2.85 27.03
CA PRO A 197 -5.48 -2.47 28.30
C PRO A 197 -5.38 -0.95 28.54
N MET A 198 -4.25 -0.34 28.21
CA MET A 198 -4.03 1.10 28.40
C MET A 198 -4.82 1.93 27.38
N MET A 199 -5.03 1.43 26.15
CA MET A 199 -5.85 2.10 25.15
C MET A 199 -7.30 2.28 25.59
N THR A 200 -7.81 1.40 26.45
CA THR A 200 -9.17 1.48 27.03
C THR A 200 -9.26 2.41 28.24
N GLU A 201 -8.15 3.05 28.66
CA GLU A 201 -8.07 3.94 29.81
C GLU A 201 -7.65 5.38 29.47
N VAL A 202 -7.01 5.58 28.31
CA VAL A 202 -6.57 6.90 27.84
C VAL A 202 -7.69 7.67 27.16
N LYS A 203 -7.67 9.00 27.26
CA LYS A 203 -8.64 9.84 26.55
C LYS A 203 -8.38 9.88 25.04
N PHE A 204 -7.11 9.96 24.66
CA PHE A 204 -6.70 10.17 23.29
C PHE A 204 -5.78 9.04 22.83
N LEU A 205 -6.12 8.46 21.70
CA LEU A 205 -5.30 7.46 21.01
C LEU A 205 -4.86 8.03 19.67
N LEU A 206 -3.55 8.11 19.44
CA LEU A 206 -2.97 8.48 18.15
C LEU A 206 -2.43 7.23 17.47
N ILE A 207 -2.92 6.93 16.28
CA ILE A 207 -2.50 5.77 15.50
C ILE A 207 -1.80 6.27 14.24
N ASP A 208 -0.50 6.00 14.13
CA ASP A 208 0.32 6.38 12.99
C ASP A 208 0.43 5.23 12.01
N VAL A 209 -0.20 5.39 10.85
CA VAL A 209 -0.14 4.45 9.73
C VAL A 209 0.43 5.10 8.47
N ARG A 210 1.16 6.21 8.60
CA ARG A 210 1.70 6.97 7.47
C ARG A 210 2.58 6.12 6.54
N GLN A 211 3.31 5.17 7.09
CA GLN A 211 4.20 4.26 6.35
C GLN A 211 3.58 2.87 6.12
N ASN A 212 2.32 2.66 6.49
CA ASN A 212 1.69 1.33 6.46
C ASN A 212 1.45 0.83 5.04
N GLY A 213 2.31 -0.04 4.56
CA GLY A 213 2.23 -0.64 3.22
C GLY A 213 1.11 -1.69 3.03
N GLY A 214 0.32 -1.98 4.07
CA GLY A 214 -0.75 -2.98 4.05
C GLY A 214 -0.37 -4.31 4.66
N GLY A 215 -1.15 -5.35 4.37
CA GLY A 215 -0.97 -6.71 4.87
C GLY A 215 -2.31 -7.42 5.07
N THR A 216 -2.57 -7.92 6.28
CA THR A 216 -3.76 -8.70 6.65
C THR A 216 -4.74 -7.87 7.46
N ASP A 217 -5.97 -7.75 7.00
CA ASP A 217 -7.01 -6.90 7.61
C ASP A 217 -7.36 -7.33 9.04
N SER A 218 -7.30 -8.63 9.36
CA SER A 218 -7.59 -9.12 10.71
C SER A 218 -6.69 -8.50 11.79
N LEU A 219 -5.49 -8.02 11.44
CA LEU A 219 -4.54 -7.45 12.40
C LEU A 219 -4.93 -6.07 12.91
N TYR A 220 -5.81 -5.33 12.24
CA TYR A 220 -6.31 -4.05 12.76
C TYR A 220 -7.70 -4.12 13.39
N ILE A 221 -8.40 -5.26 13.32
CA ILE A 221 -9.74 -5.41 13.92
C ILE A 221 -9.79 -4.96 15.40
N PRO A 222 -8.80 -5.29 16.27
CA PRO A 222 -8.81 -4.82 17.65
C PRO A 222 -8.88 -3.28 17.78
N LEU A 223 -8.36 -2.53 16.82
CA LEU A 223 -8.41 -1.06 16.82
C LEU A 223 -9.80 -0.56 16.43
N LEU A 224 -10.54 -1.27 15.54
CA LEU A 224 -11.93 -0.93 15.22
C LEU A 224 -12.83 -1.03 16.45
N HIS A 225 -12.59 -2.02 17.34
CA HIS A 225 -13.36 -2.19 18.58
C HIS A 225 -13.26 -0.95 19.49
N LEU A 226 -12.08 -0.31 19.53
CA LEU A 226 -11.84 0.89 20.32
C LEU A 226 -12.57 2.13 19.78
N ALA A 227 -12.88 2.13 18.47
CA ALA A 227 -13.55 3.25 17.80
C ALA A 227 -15.07 3.27 18.03
N LEU A 228 -15.68 2.16 18.48
CA LEU A 228 -17.11 2.09 18.83
C LEU A 228 -17.43 3.07 19.95
N GLU A 229 -18.57 3.78 19.85
CA GLU A 229 -19.10 4.58 20.94
C GLU A 229 -19.55 3.66 22.09
N LYS A 230 -19.66 4.22 23.30
CA LYS A 230 -20.09 3.45 24.47
C LYS A 230 -21.40 2.73 24.21
N ASP A 231 -21.42 1.43 24.53
CA ASP A 231 -22.55 0.52 24.36
C ASP A 231 -23.00 0.32 22.88
N GLN A 232 -22.31 0.90 21.90
CA GLN A 232 -22.54 0.68 20.47
C GLN A 232 -21.88 -0.63 20.02
N GLY A 233 -22.57 -1.36 19.15
CA GLY A 233 -21.99 -2.46 18.38
C GLY A 233 -21.82 -2.08 16.92
N TYR A 234 -21.29 -3.01 16.13
CA TYR A 234 -21.08 -2.80 14.69
C TYR A 234 -22.38 -2.65 13.89
N GLU A 235 -23.50 -3.17 14.39
CA GLU A 235 -24.82 -3.02 13.78
C GLU A 235 -25.31 -1.57 13.65
N GLY A 236 -24.68 -0.65 14.37
CA GLY A 236 -24.96 0.78 14.31
C GLY A 236 -24.07 1.57 13.35
N ILE A 237 -23.17 0.92 12.64
CA ILE A 237 -22.26 1.57 11.69
C ILE A 237 -22.86 1.47 10.29
N ASP A 238 -22.98 2.61 9.62
CA ASP A 238 -23.36 2.67 8.20
C ASP A 238 -22.08 2.52 7.36
N TRP A 239 -21.76 1.27 7.04
CA TRP A 239 -20.56 0.96 6.27
C TRP A 239 -20.73 1.47 4.83
N ASP A 240 -19.87 2.40 4.40
CA ASP A 240 -19.78 2.81 3.00
C ASP A 240 -18.97 1.74 2.22
N ASP A 241 -19.49 0.52 2.24
CA ASP A 241 -18.92 -0.63 1.55
C ASP A 241 -19.96 -1.22 0.60
N ASP A 242 -19.75 -1.00 -0.70
CA ASP A 242 -20.59 -1.55 -1.77
C ASP A 242 -20.25 -3.03 -2.06
N GLY A 243 -19.28 -3.61 -1.36
CA GLY A 243 -18.75 -4.94 -1.59
C GLY A 243 -17.79 -5.03 -2.76
N MET A 244 -17.42 -6.24 -3.12
CA MET A 244 -16.50 -6.51 -4.23
C MET A 244 -17.02 -7.63 -5.13
N GLU A 245 -16.42 -7.76 -6.31
CA GLU A 245 -16.54 -8.93 -7.15
C GLU A 245 -15.15 -9.57 -7.36
N ILE A 246 -15.13 -10.91 -7.37
CA ILE A 246 -13.91 -11.68 -7.57
C ILE A 246 -13.97 -12.32 -8.96
N LEU A 247 -12.87 -12.27 -9.69
CA LEU A 247 -12.72 -12.85 -11.03
C LEU A 247 -12.19 -14.29 -10.92
N TYR A 248 -13.07 -15.26 -11.04
CA TYR A 248 -12.78 -16.69 -10.94
C TYR A 248 -12.48 -17.30 -12.33
N THR A 249 -11.33 -16.93 -12.93
CA THR A 249 -10.83 -17.66 -14.11
C THR A 249 -10.20 -18.98 -13.69
N GLU A 250 -9.97 -19.90 -14.66
CA GLU A 250 -9.24 -21.15 -14.39
C GLU A 250 -7.87 -20.85 -13.77
N ARG A 251 -7.13 -19.89 -14.36
CA ARG A 251 -5.80 -19.48 -13.88
C ARG A 251 -5.85 -18.91 -12.46
N ASN A 252 -6.77 -18.00 -12.18
CA ASN A 252 -6.87 -17.36 -10.88
C ASN A 252 -7.16 -18.37 -9.78
N VAL A 253 -8.06 -19.32 -10.05
CA VAL A 253 -8.38 -20.39 -9.10
C VAL A 253 -7.16 -21.30 -8.89
N ASP A 254 -6.44 -21.70 -9.96
CA ASP A 254 -5.24 -22.53 -9.82
C ASP A 254 -4.13 -21.85 -9.01
N LEU A 255 -3.90 -20.56 -9.24
CA LEU A 255 -2.91 -19.78 -8.48
C LEU A 255 -3.28 -19.71 -7.00
N ARG A 256 -4.53 -19.39 -6.67
CA ARG A 256 -5.03 -19.34 -5.29
C ARG A 256 -4.94 -20.68 -4.57
N LEU A 257 -5.33 -21.76 -5.24
CA LEU A 257 -5.23 -23.10 -4.65
C LEU A 257 -3.78 -23.45 -4.33
N LYS A 258 -2.84 -23.09 -5.20
CA LYS A 258 -1.41 -23.28 -4.96
C LYS A 258 -0.92 -22.46 -3.76
N ASP A 259 -1.38 -21.22 -3.61
CA ASP A 259 -1.03 -20.38 -2.45
C ASP A 259 -1.56 -20.99 -1.15
N PHE A 260 -2.81 -21.49 -1.13
CA PHE A 260 -3.39 -22.19 0.03
C PHE A 260 -2.63 -23.46 0.38
N GLU A 261 -2.23 -24.26 -0.64
CA GLU A 261 -1.39 -25.44 -0.42
C GLU A 261 -0.04 -25.08 0.22
N ASN A 262 0.58 -23.99 -0.21
CA ASN A 262 1.83 -23.49 0.37
C ASN A 262 1.63 -23.03 1.83
N TRP A 263 0.53 -22.33 2.13
CA TRP A 263 0.22 -21.91 3.51
C TRP A 263 -0.06 -23.09 4.42
N MET A 264 -0.83 -24.09 3.96
CA MET A 264 -1.10 -25.31 4.74
C MET A 264 0.14 -26.18 5.03
N GLN A 265 1.27 -25.94 4.37
CA GLN A 265 2.55 -26.63 4.61
C GLN A 265 3.42 -25.94 5.68
N GLN A 266 3.02 -24.79 6.21
CA GLN A 266 3.75 -24.09 7.26
C GLN A 266 3.63 -24.87 8.61
N GLU A 267 4.70 -24.86 9.41
CA GLU A 267 4.81 -25.75 10.58
C GLU A 267 3.87 -25.42 11.76
N GLU A 268 3.26 -24.23 11.80
CA GLU A 268 2.43 -23.78 12.93
C GLU A 268 1.12 -23.12 12.49
N ILE A 269 0.20 -23.90 11.89
CA ILE A 269 -1.12 -23.41 11.53
C ILE A 269 -2.16 -23.90 12.52
N SER A 270 -3.03 -23.00 13.00
CA SER A 270 -4.12 -23.36 13.88
C SER A 270 -5.18 -24.22 13.16
N PRO A 271 -5.88 -25.12 13.89
CA PRO A 271 -7.00 -25.88 13.29
C PRO A 271 -8.09 -24.99 12.69
N GLU A 272 -8.33 -23.81 13.27
CA GLU A 272 -9.28 -22.81 12.80
C GLU A 272 -8.84 -22.24 11.47
N THR A 273 -7.55 -21.91 11.31
CA THR A 273 -6.98 -21.41 10.04
C THR A 273 -7.07 -22.50 8.96
N VAL A 274 -6.77 -23.77 9.29
CA VAL A 274 -6.92 -24.88 8.33
C VAL A 274 -8.36 -24.98 7.85
N LYS A 275 -9.33 -24.93 8.75
CA LYS A 275 -10.75 -24.98 8.38
C LYS A 275 -11.13 -23.81 7.48
N LEU A 276 -10.72 -22.59 7.81
CA LEU A 276 -10.97 -21.41 6.98
C LEU A 276 -10.40 -21.59 5.56
N LEU A 277 -9.16 -22.10 5.43
CA LEU A 277 -8.55 -22.36 4.12
C LEU A 277 -9.29 -23.45 3.34
N GLU A 278 -9.82 -24.48 4.02
CA GLU A 278 -10.66 -25.50 3.39
C GLU A 278 -11.98 -24.93 2.86
N ASP A 279 -12.67 -24.10 3.65
CA ASP A 279 -13.91 -23.41 3.25
C ASP A 279 -13.66 -22.49 2.04
N MET A 280 -12.57 -21.70 2.08
CA MET A 280 -12.15 -20.85 0.96
C MET A 280 -11.80 -21.67 -0.29
N LYS A 281 -11.18 -22.84 -0.13
CA LYS A 281 -10.88 -23.76 -1.25
C LYS A 281 -12.16 -24.30 -1.89
N GLU A 282 -13.16 -24.67 -1.10
CA GLU A 282 -14.45 -25.12 -1.64
C GLU A 282 -15.13 -24.00 -2.44
N ASP A 283 -15.06 -22.76 -1.96
CA ASP A 283 -15.62 -21.60 -2.66
C ASP A 283 -14.93 -21.35 -3.98
N LEU A 284 -13.58 -21.36 -4.01
CA LEU A 284 -12.79 -21.26 -5.25
C LEU A 284 -13.19 -22.31 -6.28
N LEU A 285 -13.31 -23.57 -5.86
CA LEU A 285 -13.68 -24.67 -6.75
C LEU A 285 -15.13 -24.55 -7.24
N ARG A 286 -16.04 -24.08 -6.39
CA ARG A 286 -17.45 -23.84 -6.75
C ARG A 286 -17.60 -22.77 -7.82
N HIS A 287 -16.73 -21.73 -7.81
CA HIS A 287 -16.81 -20.60 -8.71
C HIS A 287 -15.85 -20.68 -9.90
N ARG A 288 -15.01 -21.70 -10.01
CA ARG A 288 -14.03 -21.90 -11.07
C ARG A 288 -14.65 -21.68 -12.46
N GLY A 289 -14.06 -20.80 -13.25
CA GLY A 289 -14.47 -20.51 -14.64
C GLY A 289 -15.75 -19.68 -14.76
N LYS A 290 -16.35 -19.19 -13.66
CA LYS A 290 -17.61 -18.41 -13.72
C LYS A 290 -17.39 -16.93 -14.04
N GLY A 291 -16.15 -16.46 -14.16
CA GLY A 291 -15.86 -15.04 -14.37
C GLY A 291 -16.05 -14.24 -13.10
N TYR A 292 -16.64 -13.03 -13.21
CA TYR A 292 -16.90 -12.18 -12.05
C TYR A 292 -18.08 -12.68 -11.23
N VAL A 293 -17.86 -12.88 -9.94
CA VAL A 293 -18.87 -13.24 -8.97
C VAL A 293 -18.84 -12.22 -7.84
N ALA A 294 -20.01 -11.63 -7.55
CA ALA A 294 -20.13 -10.69 -6.44
C ALA A 294 -19.87 -11.41 -5.11
N TYR A 295 -18.98 -10.85 -4.33
CA TYR A 295 -18.68 -11.27 -2.98
C TYR A 295 -19.21 -10.22 -2.02
N LYS A 296 -20.06 -10.65 -1.11
CA LYS A 296 -20.48 -9.84 0.04
C LYS A 296 -19.98 -10.56 1.27
N GLU A 297 -19.17 -9.89 2.04
CA GLU A 297 -18.87 -10.37 3.39
C GLU A 297 -20.19 -10.44 4.16
N GLU A 298 -20.50 -11.63 4.70
CA GLU A 298 -21.59 -11.75 5.65
C GLU A 298 -21.09 -11.08 6.95
N SER A 299 -21.55 -9.85 7.16
CA SER A 299 -21.05 -8.95 8.23
C SER A 299 -21.12 -9.54 9.64
N GLU A 300 -21.95 -10.55 9.86
CA GLU A 300 -22.11 -11.21 11.17
C GLU A 300 -20.90 -12.15 11.51
N GLU A 301 -20.19 -12.70 10.51
CA GLU A 301 -19.03 -13.57 10.76
C GLU A 301 -17.73 -12.79 10.97
N PHE A 302 -17.61 -11.59 10.37
CA PHE A 302 -16.38 -10.79 10.45
C PHE A 302 -16.29 -9.95 11.73
N PHE A 303 -17.41 -9.50 12.26
CA PHE A 303 -17.46 -8.65 13.44
C PHE A 303 -18.07 -9.40 14.64
N PRO A 304 -17.28 -9.73 15.67
CA PRO A 304 -17.81 -10.36 16.88
C PRO A 304 -18.78 -9.44 17.61
N GLU A 305 -19.65 -10.02 18.45
CA GLU A 305 -20.49 -9.28 19.39
C GLU A 305 -19.63 -8.49 20.40
N VAL A 306 -19.16 -7.32 19.97
CA VAL A 306 -18.38 -6.39 20.77
C VAL A 306 -19.18 -5.12 21.03
N ARG A 307 -19.03 -4.57 22.22
CA ARG A 307 -19.61 -3.27 22.59
C ARG A 307 -18.51 -2.28 22.89
N GLY A 308 -18.68 -1.08 22.38
CA GLY A 308 -17.75 0.01 22.60
C GLY A 308 -17.66 0.44 24.07
N GLY A 309 -16.50 0.91 24.46
CA GLY A 309 -16.19 1.48 25.75
C GLY A 309 -16.35 3.00 25.80
N HIS A 310 -16.13 3.58 26.99
CA HIS A 310 -16.08 5.03 27.15
C HIS A 310 -14.78 5.60 26.55
N TYR A 311 -13.68 4.90 26.74
CA TYR A 311 -12.36 5.29 26.26
C TYR A 311 -11.92 4.41 25.07
N PRO A 312 -11.05 4.94 24.19
CA PRO A 312 -10.65 6.36 24.09
C PRO A 312 -11.85 7.25 23.75
N GLU A 313 -11.82 8.51 24.21
CA GLU A 313 -12.84 9.51 23.86
C GLU A 313 -12.68 9.95 22.41
N GLN A 314 -11.42 10.03 21.93
CA GLN A 314 -11.06 10.43 20.58
C GLN A 314 -9.87 9.62 20.07
N ILE A 315 -9.92 9.28 18.78
CA ILE A 315 -8.83 8.62 18.05
C ILE A 315 -8.39 9.51 16.90
N PHE A 316 -7.09 9.80 16.82
CA PHE A 316 -6.48 10.47 15.69
C PHE A 316 -5.69 9.45 14.87
N ILE A 317 -5.89 9.45 13.54
CA ILE A 317 -5.12 8.61 12.62
C ILE A 317 -4.24 9.49 11.78
N LEU A 318 -2.93 9.26 11.81
CA LEU A 318 -1.98 9.91 10.93
C LEU A 318 -1.86 9.08 9.65
N SER A 319 -2.22 9.66 8.50
CA SER A 319 -2.17 9.01 7.18
C SER A 319 -1.28 9.75 6.20
N ASP A 320 -0.76 9.04 5.22
CA ASP A 320 0.07 9.60 4.14
C ASP A 320 -0.03 8.74 2.87
N ILE A 321 0.54 9.24 1.77
CA ILE A 321 0.58 8.57 0.45
C ILE A 321 1.29 7.20 0.47
N TYR A 322 2.03 6.85 1.52
CA TYR A 322 2.63 5.52 1.66
C TYR A 322 1.70 4.50 2.32
N CYS A 323 0.63 4.99 2.97
CA CYS A 323 -0.42 4.14 3.53
C CYS A 323 -1.22 3.50 2.39
N ALA A 324 -1.22 2.17 2.32
CA ALA A 324 -1.67 1.44 1.12
C ALA A 324 -2.35 0.11 1.44
N SER A 325 -3.20 -0.40 0.54
CA SER A 325 -3.82 -1.73 0.62
C SER A 325 -4.64 -1.89 1.92
N SER A 326 -4.32 -2.85 2.81
CA SER A 326 -4.96 -2.95 4.13
C SER A 326 -4.84 -1.67 4.96
N GLY A 327 -3.80 -0.84 4.71
CA GLY A 327 -3.69 0.50 5.28
C GLY A 327 -4.77 1.45 4.75
N ASP A 328 -5.05 1.45 3.42
CA ASP A 328 -6.18 2.18 2.83
C ASP A 328 -7.50 1.74 3.49
N ASN A 329 -7.70 0.41 3.61
CA ASN A 329 -8.92 -0.17 4.18
C ASN A 329 -9.09 0.23 5.65
N PHE A 330 -8.03 0.11 6.45
CA PHE A 330 -8.04 0.54 7.84
C PHE A 330 -8.48 2.00 8.00
N VAL A 331 -7.88 2.91 7.22
CA VAL A 331 -8.24 4.35 7.29
C VAL A 331 -9.69 4.57 6.83
N GLN A 332 -10.13 3.90 5.76
CA GLN A 332 -11.50 4.00 5.24
C GLN A 332 -12.51 3.52 6.28
N MET A 333 -12.29 2.35 6.90
CA MET A 333 -13.16 1.81 7.93
C MET A 333 -13.19 2.70 9.18
N MET A 334 -12.02 3.12 9.65
CA MET A 334 -11.93 3.95 10.85
C MET A 334 -12.64 5.31 10.69
N LYS A 335 -12.70 5.87 9.48
CA LYS A 335 -13.44 7.13 9.22
C LYS A 335 -14.95 7.02 9.44
N GLN A 336 -15.53 5.83 9.47
CA GLN A 336 -16.96 5.64 9.72
C GLN A 336 -17.33 5.87 11.19
N PHE A 337 -16.35 5.90 12.08
CA PHE A 337 -16.60 6.08 13.51
C PHE A 337 -16.51 7.55 13.93
N LYS A 338 -17.45 8.00 14.76
CA LYS A 338 -17.53 9.39 15.22
C LYS A 338 -16.34 9.82 16.06
N LYS A 339 -15.73 8.89 16.82
CA LYS A 339 -14.54 9.15 17.63
C LYS A 339 -13.26 9.39 16.81
N VAL A 340 -13.31 9.14 15.50
CA VAL A 340 -12.11 9.13 14.66
C VAL A 340 -11.96 10.44 13.88
N THR A 341 -10.73 10.93 13.85
CA THR A 341 -10.32 12.06 13.01
C THR A 341 -9.03 11.67 12.27
N VAL A 342 -9.05 11.65 10.95
CA VAL A 342 -7.89 11.37 10.11
C VAL A 342 -7.15 12.67 9.79
N VAL A 343 -5.85 12.71 10.04
CA VAL A 343 -4.98 13.88 9.89
C VAL A 343 -3.79 13.53 9.00
N GLY A 344 -3.40 14.43 8.12
CA GLY A 344 -2.21 14.28 7.26
C GLY A 344 -2.55 14.37 5.78
N ARG A 345 -2.20 13.37 5.00
CA ARG A 345 -2.38 13.33 3.53
C ARG A 345 -3.28 12.16 3.14
N PRO A 346 -3.88 12.22 1.92
CA PRO A 346 -4.59 11.06 1.38
C PRO A 346 -3.71 9.80 1.37
N THR A 347 -4.32 8.64 1.56
CA THR A 347 -3.63 7.34 1.42
C THR A 347 -3.27 7.07 -0.05
N LEU A 348 -2.57 5.97 -0.36
CA LEU A 348 -2.14 5.66 -1.73
C LEU A 348 -3.32 5.39 -2.67
N GLY A 349 -4.37 4.73 -2.20
CA GLY A 349 -5.57 4.47 -2.99
C GLY A 349 -5.41 3.30 -3.96
N ILE A 350 -5.07 2.13 -3.48
CA ILE A 350 -4.88 0.94 -4.32
C ILE A 350 -5.91 -0.18 -4.09
N LEU A 351 -6.87 0.04 -3.21
CA LEU A 351 -7.80 -1.01 -2.78
C LEU A 351 -8.87 -1.37 -3.82
N ASP A 352 -9.17 -0.48 -4.78
CA ASP A 352 -10.19 -0.74 -5.81
C ASP A 352 -9.98 -2.07 -6.55
N TYR A 353 -8.70 -2.47 -6.72
CA TYR A 353 -8.31 -3.73 -7.32
C TYR A 353 -7.36 -4.44 -6.36
N SER A 354 -7.80 -5.55 -5.80
CA SER A 354 -7.11 -6.24 -4.70
C SER A 354 -7.08 -7.77 -4.86
N ASN A 355 -6.81 -8.50 -3.78
CA ASN A 355 -6.69 -9.94 -3.81
C ASN A 355 -5.71 -10.42 -4.89
N CYS A 356 -4.47 -9.91 -4.83
CA CYS A 356 -3.48 -10.15 -5.87
C CYS A 356 -3.05 -11.61 -5.93
N CYS A 357 -2.87 -12.10 -7.17
CA CYS A 357 -2.13 -13.32 -7.49
C CYS A 357 -0.76 -12.98 -8.04
N THR A 358 0.17 -13.92 -7.95
CA THR A 358 1.50 -13.80 -8.54
C THR A 358 1.77 -14.92 -9.55
N VAL A 359 2.44 -14.55 -10.64
CA VAL A 359 2.99 -15.52 -11.59
C VAL A 359 4.50 -15.36 -11.62
N ASP A 360 5.18 -16.44 -11.26
CA ASP A 360 6.64 -16.53 -11.30
C ASP A 360 7.13 -16.98 -12.67
N TYR A 361 7.99 -16.17 -13.25
CA TYR A 361 8.87 -16.51 -14.36
C TYR A 361 10.29 -16.70 -13.84
N ASP A 362 11.22 -17.23 -14.59
CA ASP A 362 12.57 -17.57 -14.11
C ASP A 362 13.20 -16.45 -13.23
N ASN A 363 13.44 -15.29 -13.83
CA ASN A 363 14.03 -14.14 -13.15
C ASN A 363 12.98 -13.10 -12.70
N PHE A 364 11.75 -13.17 -13.18
CA PHE A 364 10.75 -12.14 -13.00
C PHE A 364 9.52 -12.66 -12.25
N CYS A 365 8.74 -11.73 -11.71
CA CYS A 365 7.46 -12.01 -11.08
C CYS A 365 6.45 -10.92 -11.48
N LEU A 366 5.28 -11.35 -11.97
CA LEU A 366 4.12 -10.50 -12.20
C LEU A 366 3.17 -10.62 -11.01
N MET A 367 2.73 -9.51 -10.47
CA MET A 367 1.61 -9.43 -9.53
C MET A 367 0.45 -8.70 -10.20
N PHE A 368 -0.77 -9.23 -10.06
CA PHE A 368 -1.99 -8.66 -10.62
C PHE A 368 -3.19 -8.93 -9.73
N PRO A 369 -4.20 -8.04 -9.68
CA PRO A 369 -5.38 -8.18 -8.82
C PRO A 369 -6.42 -9.12 -9.45
N THR A 370 -7.15 -9.82 -8.59
CA THR A 370 -8.24 -10.73 -8.99
C THR A 370 -9.60 -10.32 -8.45
N SER A 371 -9.67 -9.29 -7.59
CA SER A 371 -10.93 -8.69 -7.14
C SER A 371 -11.01 -7.21 -7.49
N ARG A 372 -12.21 -6.69 -7.46
CA ARG A 372 -12.56 -5.33 -7.82
C ARG A 372 -13.68 -4.83 -6.92
N CYS A 373 -13.54 -3.63 -6.34
CA CYS A 373 -14.59 -3.01 -5.54
C CYS A 373 -15.76 -2.55 -6.44
N LEU A 374 -16.99 -2.74 -5.96
CA LEU A 374 -18.20 -2.30 -6.67
C LEU A 374 -18.40 -0.78 -6.60
N SER A 375 -17.77 -0.10 -5.64
CA SER A 375 -17.69 1.38 -5.56
C SER A 375 -17.15 2.04 -6.83
N VAL A 376 -16.32 1.32 -7.61
CA VAL A 376 -15.81 1.79 -8.92
C VAL A 376 -16.95 2.06 -9.90
N ASP A 377 -18.00 1.23 -9.91
CA ASP A 377 -19.19 1.41 -10.78
C ASP A 377 -20.00 2.66 -10.44
N GLN A 378 -19.89 3.13 -9.19
CA GLN A 378 -20.58 4.33 -8.71
C GLN A 378 -19.73 5.60 -8.84
N GLY A 379 -18.49 5.48 -9.37
CA GLY A 379 -17.57 6.59 -9.43
C GLY A 379 -16.97 6.99 -8.08
N LYS A 380 -17.06 6.12 -7.08
CA LYS A 380 -16.50 6.29 -5.73
C LYS A 380 -15.16 5.56 -5.54
N GLY A 381 -14.56 5.05 -6.62
CA GLY A 381 -13.27 4.37 -6.54
C GLY A 381 -12.18 5.28 -6.00
N MET A 382 -11.26 4.70 -5.24
CA MET A 382 -10.15 5.43 -4.61
C MET A 382 -8.85 5.43 -5.42
N THR A 383 -8.80 4.72 -6.56
CA THR A 383 -7.59 4.66 -7.41
C THR A 383 -7.12 6.07 -7.76
N ASP A 384 -5.84 6.36 -7.46
CA ASP A 384 -5.18 7.65 -7.68
C ASP A 384 -5.70 8.82 -6.81
N GLN A 385 -6.58 8.56 -5.85
CA GLN A 385 -7.12 9.55 -4.91
C GLN A 385 -6.78 9.21 -3.46
N GLY A 386 -6.90 7.93 -3.09
CA GLY A 386 -6.79 7.47 -1.71
C GLY A 386 -7.97 7.86 -0.84
N VAL A 387 -7.88 7.51 0.43
CA VAL A 387 -8.81 7.96 1.47
C VAL A 387 -8.38 9.35 1.91
N LEU A 388 -9.25 10.34 1.71
CA LEU A 388 -8.96 11.73 2.08
C LEU A 388 -8.96 11.89 3.60
N PRO A 389 -8.00 12.62 4.20
CA PRO A 389 -8.03 12.95 5.62
C PRO A 389 -9.18 13.92 5.94
N ASP A 390 -9.57 13.98 7.22
CA ASP A 390 -10.50 15.01 7.71
C ASP A 390 -9.80 16.37 7.85
N ILE A 391 -8.51 16.33 8.20
CA ILE A 391 -7.64 17.50 8.32
C ILE A 391 -6.42 17.27 7.44
N GLU A 392 -6.40 17.93 6.29
CA GLU A 392 -5.29 17.84 5.36
C GLU A 392 -4.11 18.73 5.80
N ILE A 393 -2.93 18.13 5.86
CA ILE A 393 -1.66 18.81 6.11
C ILE A 393 -0.74 18.52 4.93
N PRO A 394 -0.56 19.49 4.00
CA PRO A 394 0.38 19.31 2.91
C PRO A 394 1.80 19.07 3.44
N TRP A 395 2.49 18.09 2.85
CA TRP A 395 3.88 17.85 3.20
C TRP A 395 4.76 19.03 2.76
N THR A 396 5.70 19.39 3.61
CA THR A 396 6.71 20.44 3.36
C THR A 396 8.05 20.02 3.96
N PRO A 397 9.19 20.61 3.53
CA PRO A 397 10.49 20.32 4.13
C PRO A 397 10.57 20.50 5.66
N SER A 398 9.64 21.23 6.28
CA SER A 398 9.56 21.34 7.74
C SER A 398 9.30 19.99 8.44
N HIS A 399 8.78 19.00 7.70
CA HIS A 399 8.60 17.62 8.21
C HIS A 399 9.94 16.91 8.46
N PHE A 400 11.05 17.39 7.90
CA PHE A 400 12.38 16.92 8.26
C PHE A 400 12.89 17.46 9.59
N GLU A 401 12.35 18.59 10.04
CA GLU A 401 12.77 19.26 11.28
C GLU A 401 11.94 18.82 12.49
N ARG A 402 10.66 18.52 12.27
CA ARG A 402 9.70 18.12 13.32
C ARG A 402 8.53 17.33 12.74
N ASP A 403 7.83 16.59 13.58
CA ASP A 403 6.61 15.88 13.19
C ASP A 403 5.40 16.84 13.18
N VAL A 404 5.20 17.52 12.03
CA VAL A 404 4.15 18.55 11.85
C VAL A 404 2.75 17.95 12.04
N ASP A 405 2.54 16.70 11.63
CA ASP A 405 1.24 16.02 11.73
C ASP A 405 0.91 15.70 13.19
N LEU A 406 1.88 15.15 13.92
CA LEU A 406 1.73 14.85 15.34
C LEU A 406 1.53 16.14 16.14
N ASP A 407 2.33 17.19 15.86
CA ASP A 407 2.17 18.50 16.49
C ASP A 407 0.75 19.04 16.32
N LYS A 408 0.17 18.87 15.12
CA LYS A 408 -1.22 19.29 14.85
C LYS A 408 -2.24 18.51 15.67
N CYS A 409 -2.08 17.21 15.81
CA CYS A 409 -2.95 16.40 16.67
C CYS A 409 -2.87 16.86 18.13
N LEU A 410 -1.67 17.10 18.65
CA LEU A 410 -1.47 17.59 20.01
C LEU A 410 -2.07 19.00 20.20
N GLU A 411 -1.96 19.88 19.20
CA GLU A 411 -2.62 21.19 19.22
C GLU A 411 -4.15 21.04 19.35
N LEU A 412 -4.78 20.18 18.55
CA LEU A 412 -6.23 19.94 18.58
C LEU A 412 -6.69 19.40 19.93
N ILE A 413 -5.95 18.47 20.52
CA ILE A 413 -6.20 17.92 21.84
C ILE A 413 -6.17 19.02 22.91
N HIS A 414 -5.13 19.85 22.91
CA HIS A 414 -4.97 20.92 23.90
C HIS A 414 -6.00 22.06 23.76
N GLN A 415 -6.52 22.29 22.56
CA GLN A 415 -7.55 23.29 22.31
C GLN A 415 -8.96 22.80 22.66
N GLY A 416 -9.13 21.50 22.95
CA GLY A 416 -10.44 20.88 23.15
C GLY A 416 -11.33 20.95 21.90
N THR A 417 -10.73 21.15 20.72
CA THR A 417 -11.40 21.21 19.42
C THR A 417 -11.54 19.78 18.88
N VAL A 418 -12.36 18.99 19.56
CA VAL A 418 -12.62 17.59 19.20
C VAL A 418 -14.02 17.53 18.59
N LYS A 419 -14.24 16.63 17.58
CA LYS A 419 -15.55 16.42 16.92
C LYS A 419 -16.64 16.12 17.91
#